data_ac712dbf7c8f18a8b6fb841861def3c7
#
_entry.id   ac712dbf7c8f18a8b6fb841861def3c7
#
_cell.length_a   1.000
_cell.length_b   1.000
_cell.length_c   1.000
_cell.angle_alpha   90.00
_cell.angle_beta   90.00
_cell.angle_gamma   90.00
#
_symmetry.space_group_name_H-M   'P 1'
#
loop_
_entity.id
_entity.type
_entity.pdbx_description
1 polymer ?
#
loop_
_entity_poly.entity_id
_entity_poly.type
_entity_poly.pdbx_seq_one_letter_code
_entity_poly.pdbx_strand_id
1 'polypeptide(L)'
;INSESVKFLAQNFKKRIVFLSTCSVYGAQDGLLDEKSSINPLSEYASSKVQAEEYLKDSNAIIFRLGTLFGISDAFSRIRLDLVVNILVTKALTEGKLTVFGGEQWRPLLHVNDVANAIMNTLDQNITGVFNLHHKNFKIIDIADAIVKKIPSAKIETTPMKFQDSRNYQVSSEKLFKECGFKAEIDLTTGINEVYDLVANKRIKNVNHKRYSNQNFLEEYGIK
;
A
#
# COMPACT_ATOMS: atom_id res chain seq x y z
N ILE A 1 3.23 -1.87 -19.18
CA ILE A 1 2.61 -0.56 -18.87
C ILE A 1 3.39 0.17 -17.80
N ASN A 2 3.65 -0.42 -16.62
CA ASN A 2 4.23 0.28 -15.46
C ASN A 2 5.63 0.88 -15.66
N SER A 3 6.43 0.42 -16.61
CA SER A 3 7.77 0.95 -16.87
C SER A 3 7.86 1.70 -18.19
N GLU A 4 7.38 1.13 -19.30
CA GLU A 4 7.53 1.75 -20.63
C GLU A 4 6.77 3.08 -20.78
N SER A 5 5.57 3.21 -20.19
CA SER A 5 4.86 4.49 -20.19
C SER A 5 5.61 5.57 -19.40
N VAL A 6 6.28 5.17 -18.30
CA VAL A 6 7.10 6.08 -17.48
C VAL A 6 8.36 6.49 -18.25
N LYS A 7 9.01 5.57 -18.96
CA LYS A 7 10.14 5.88 -19.85
C LYS A 7 9.75 6.93 -20.88
N PHE A 8 8.61 6.75 -21.54
CA PHE A 8 8.09 7.73 -22.49
C PHE A 8 7.88 9.10 -21.86
N LEU A 9 7.27 9.15 -20.65
CA LEU A 9 7.07 10.41 -19.92
C LEU A 9 8.40 11.06 -19.54
N ALA A 10 9.36 10.31 -19.01
CA ALA A 10 10.68 10.83 -18.62
C ALA A 10 11.41 11.49 -19.80
N GLN A 11 11.28 10.93 -21.01
CA GLN A 11 11.91 11.43 -22.22
C GLN A 11 11.21 12.67 -22.81
N ASN A 12 9.87 12.74 -22.73
CA ASN A 12 9.08 13.70 -23.47
C ASN A 12 8.41 14.78 -22.60
N PHE A 13 8.34 14.61 -21.29
CA PHE A 13 7.68 15.52 -20.38
C PHE A 13 8.69 16.18 -19.42
N LYS A 14 8.82 17.50 -19.50
CA LYS A 14 9.82 18.28 -18.74
C LYS A 14 9.26 18.99 -17.50
N LYS A 15 7.98 18.81 -17.22
CA LYS A 15 7.34 19.37 -16.04
C LYS A 15 7.46 18.43 -14.85
N ARG A 16 6.93 18.84 -13.70
CA ARG A 16 6.88 18.02 -12.47
C ARG A 16 6.15 16.71 -12.70
N ILE A 17 6.77 15.61 -12.30
CA ILE A 17 6.17 14.27 -12.28
C ILE A 17 6.09 13.83 -10.82
N VAL A 18 4.92 13.35 -10.38
CA VAL A 18 4.79 12.62 -9.13
C VAL A 18 4.53 11.15 -9.48
N PHE A 19 5.46 10.28 -9.10
CA PHE A 19 5.40 8.86 -9.40
C PHE A 19 5.15 8.03 -8.15
N LEU A 20 4.09 7.22 -8.18
CA LEU A 20 3.76 6.32 -7.09
C LEU A 20 4.44 4.97 -7.31
N SER A 21 5.56 4.78 -6.63
CA SER A 21 6.30 3.53 -6.53
C SER A 21 5.84 2.71 -5.32
N THR A 22 6.63 1.80 -4.81
CA THR A 22 6.26 0.87 -3.74
C THR A 22 7.44 0.51 -2.85
N CYS A 23 7.23 0.38 -1.54
CA CYS A 23 8.21 -0.21 -0.63
C CYS A 23 8.48 -1.71 -0.91
N SER A 24 7.65 -2.37 -1.73
CA SER A 24 7.92 -3.76 -2.14
C SER A 24 9.22 -3.93 -2.93
N VAL A 25 9.85 -2.85 -3.39
CA VAL A 25 11.17 -2.85 -4.01
C VAL A 25 12.27 -3.35 -3.08
N TYR A 26 12.06 -3.25 -1.76
CA TYR A 26 13.02 -3.74 -0.76
C TYR A 26 12.98 -5.26 -0.58
N GLY A 27 11.88 -5.93 -0.93
CA GLY A 27 11.74 -7.39 -0.83
C GLY A 27 11.62 -7.91 0.60
N ALA A 28 12.53 -8.77 1.02
CA ALA A 28 12.61 -9.31 2.38
C ALA A 28 13.98 -8.97 2.96
N GLN A 29 14.00 -8.06 3.93
CA GLN A 29 15.23 -7.59 4.58
C GLN A 29 14.92 -7.24 6.04
N ASP A 30 15.90 -7.47 6.89
CA ASP A 30 15.85 -7.12 8.30
C ASP A 30 16.23 -5.66 8.54
N GLY A 31 15.80 -5.12 9.68
CA GLY A 31 16.09 -3.76 10.10
C GLY A 31 15.12 -2.73 9.55
N LEU A 32 15.41 -1.47 9.87
CA LEU A 32 14.63 -0.32 9.42
C LEU A 32 15.26 0.25 8.15
N LEU A 33 14.57 0.11 7.02
CA LEU A 33 15.07 0.47 5.71
C LEU A 33 14.75 1.92 5.36
N ASP A 34 15.67 2.57 4.71
CA ASP A 34 15.54 3.92 4.16
C ASP A 34 15.76 3.91 2.63
N GLU A 35 15.75 5.10 2.02
CA GLU A 35 15.90 5.24 0.57
C GLU A 35 17.31 4.87 0.05
N LYS A 36 18.31 4.73 0.94
CA LYS A 36 19.67 4.30 0.63
C LYS A 36 19.87 2.80 0.76
N SER A 37 18.90 2.12 1.37
CA SER A 37 18.94 0.66 1.57
C SER A 37 18.89 -0.07 0.24
N SER A 38 19.50 -1.25 0.18
CA SER A 38 19.55 -2.07 -1.03
C SER A 38 18.16 -2.45 -1.53
N ILE A 39 18.01 -2.56 -2.85
CA ILE A 39 16.77 -2.95 -3.53
C ILE A 39 16.86 -4.44 -3.88
N ASN A 40 15.83 -5.22 -3.53
CA ASN A 40 15.74 -6.65 -3.81
C ASN A 40 14.29 -7.05 -4.16
N PRO A 41 13.77 -6.64 -5.33
CA PRO A 41 12.38 -6.87 -5.71
C PRO A 41 12.08 -8.36 -5.88
N LEU A 42 11.03 -8.85 -5.22
CA LEU A 42 10.61 -10.27 -5.23
C LEU A 42 9.43 -10.54 -6.18
N SER A 43 9.03 -9.58 -7.00
CA SER A 43 7.91 -9.73 -7.95
C SER A 43 8.14 -8.89 -9.20
N GLU A 44 7.55 -9.31 -10.32
CA GLU A 44 7.53 -8.54 -11.57
C GLU A 44 6.98 -7.12 -11.38
N TYR A 45 5.96 -6.98 -10.53
CA TYR A 45 5.44 -5.67 -10.15
C TYR A 45 6.51 -4.79 -9.51
N ALA A 46 7.21 -5.29 -8.50
CA ALA A 46 8.27 -4.53 -7.83
C ALA A 46 9.44 -4.21 -8.78
N SER A 47 9.84 -5.18 -9.60
CA SER A 47 10.89 -4.99 -10.63
C SER A 47 10.50 -3.91 -11.64
N SER A 48 9.24 -3.91 -12.09
CA SER A 48 8.75 -2.87 -13.03
C SER A 48 8.74 -1.47 -12.40
N LYS A 49 8.50 -1.38 -11.08
CA LYS A 49 8.57 -0.11 -10.35
C LYS A 49 10.01 0.39 -10.19
N VAL A 50 10.96 -0.50 -9.88
CA VAL A 50 12.41 -0.18 -9.86
C VAL A 50 12.86 0.37 -11.21
N GLN A 51 12.47 -0.29 -12.29
CA GLN A 51 12.80 0.16 -13.64
C GLN A 51 12.24 1.56 -13.95
N ALA A 52 11.00 1.83 -13.51
CA ALA A 52 10.39 3.14 -13.66
C ALA A 52 11.10 4.23 -12.82
N GLU A 53 11.53 3.91 -11.60
CA GLU A 53 12.34 4.83 -10.76
C GLU A 53 13.64 5.20 -11.47
N GLU A 54 14.32 4.23 -12.11
CA GLU A 54 15.57 4.46 -12.85
C GLU A 54 15.35 5.40 -14.05
N TYR A 55 14.25 5.27 -14.77
CA TYR A 55 13.93 6.20 -15.86
C TYR A 55 13.67 7.64 -15.40
N LEU A 56 13.22 7.81 -14.14
CA LEU A 56 12.87 9.12 -13.59
C LEU A 56 14.01 9.79 -12.79
N LYS A 57 15.14 9.11 -12.55
CA LYS A 57 16.17 9.57 -11.61
C LYS A 57 16.74 10.96 -11.93
N ASP A 58 16.85 11.30 -13.21
CA ASP A 58 17.42 12.57 -13.70
C ASP A 58 16.31 13.56 -14.14
N SER A 59 15.05 13.28 -13.79
CA SER A 59 13.92 14.13 -14.15
C SER A 59 13.44 14.97 -12.97
N ASN A 60 12.59 15.98 -13.24
CA ASN A 60 11.91 16.73 -12.19
C ASN A 60 10.79 15.88 -11.55
N ALA A 61 11.17 14.79 -10.90
CA ALA A 61 10.24 13.83 -10.33
C ALA A 61 10.35 13.73 -8.82
N ILE A 62 9.18 13.61 -8.17
CA ILE A 62 9.02 13.10 -6.82
C ILE A 62 8.55 11.66 -6.94
N ILE A 63 9.28 10.73 -6.34
CA ILE A 63 9.00 9.29 -6.39
C ILE A 63 8.66 8.83 -4.98
N PHE A 64 7.40 8.47 -4.74
CA PHE A 64 6.97 7.91 -3.47
C PHE A 64 7.00 6.39 -3.49
N ARG A 65 7.87 5.76 -2.71
CA ARG A 65 7.79 4.34 -2.37
C ARG A 65 6.73 4.15 -1.30
N LEU A 66 5.53 3.80 -1.73
CA LEU A 66 4.37 3.68 -0.85
C LEU A 66 4.45 2.42 0.01
N GLY A 67 4.11 2.54 1.27
CA GLY A 67 3.75 1.43 2.13
C GLY A 67 2.53 0.67 1.62
N THR A 68 2.15 -0.39 2.31
CA THR A 68 0.95 -1.16 2.00
C THR A 68 -0.29 -0.32 2.26
N LEU A 69 -1.03 -0.04 1.20
CA LEU A 69 -2.20 0.82 1.28
C LEU A 69 -3.35 0.16 2.03
N PHE A 70 -4.12 0.97 2.76
CA PHE A 70 -5.35 0.57 3.43
C PHE A 70 -6.36 1.72 3.45
N GLY A 71 -7.58 1.44 3.95
CA GLY A 71 -8.66 2.42 4.02
C GLY A 71 -9.47 2.49 2.72
N ILE A 72 -10.33 3.49 2.65
CA ILE A 72 -11.25 3.72 1.54
C ILE A 72 -10.96 5.10 0.95
N SER A 73 -10.87 5.15 -0.38
CA SER A 73 -10.73 6.39 -1.12
C SER A 73 -12.10 7.09 -1.31
N ASP A 74 -12.15 8.06 -2.19
CA ASP A 74 -13.38 8.80 -2.50
C ASP A 74 -14.47 7.93 -3.16
N ALA A 75 -15.68 8.53 -3.31
CA ALA A 75 -16.86 7.84 -3.85
C ALA A 75 -16.76 7.49 -5.35
N PHE A 76 -15.79 8.05 -6.07
CA PHE A 76 -15.64 7.86 -7.52
C PHE A 76 -14.62 6.79 -7.88
N SER A 77 -13.74 6.42 -6.95
CA SER A 77 -12.73 5.41 -7.20
C SER A 77 -13.20 3.99 -6.95
N ARG A 78 -12.53 3.05 -7.58
CA ARG A 78 -12.79 1.63 -7.37
C ARG A 78 -12.28 1.20 -5.99
N ILE A 79 -13.19 0.79 -5.14
CA ILE A 79 -12.85 0.24 -3.82
C ILE A 79 -12.04 -1.05 -4.00
N ARG A 80 -10.98 -1.20 -3.22
CA ARG A 80 -10.15 -2.40 -3.17
C ARG A 80 -10.30 -3.10 -1.82
N LEU A 81 -11.00 -4.26 -1.83
CA LEU A 81 -11.15 -5.10 -0.65
C LEU A 81 -10.09 -6.21 -0.56
N ASP A 82 -9.18 -6.30 -1.54
CA ASP A 82 -8.09 -7.27 -1.60
C ASP A 82 -6.77 -6.78 -0.95
N LEU A 83 -6.76 -5.60 -0.34
CA LEU A 83 -5.64 -5.10 0.45
C LEU A 83 -5.71 -5.68 1.87
N VAL A 84 -4.55 -5.91 2.51
CA VAL A 84 -4.45 -6.70 3.74
C VAL A 84 -5.39 -6.26 4.86
N VAL A 85 -5.45 -4.98 5.21
CA VAL A 85 -6.38 -4.47 6.23
C VAL A 85 -7.82 -4.64 5.77
N ASN A 86 -8.10 -4.21 4.55
CA ASN A 86 -9.45 -4.20 4.00
C ASN A 86 -10.05 -5.62 3.88
N ILE A 87 -9.25 -6.60 3.41
CA ILE A 87 -9.72 -7.99 3.30
C ILE A 87 -9.93 -8.63 4.67
N LEU A 88 -9.06 -8.36 5.66
CA LEU A 88 -9.20 -8.91 6.99
C LEU A 88 -10.45 -8.36 7.70
N VAL A 89 -10.73 -7.06 7.61
CA VAL A 89 -11.96 -6.45 8.14
C VAL A 89 -13.20 -7.03 7.45
N THR A 90 -13.16 -7.15 6.12
CA THR A 90 -14.27 -7.71 5.34
C THR A 90 -14.57 -9.15 5.77
N LYS A 91 -13.55 -10.01 5.89
CA LYS A 91 -13.71 -11.41 6.33
C LYS A 91 -14.17 -11.52 7.78
N ALA A 92 -13.66 -10.67 8.67
CA ALA A 92 -14.15 -10.61 10.05
C ALA A 92 -15.66 -10.39 10.12
N LEU A 93 -16.19 -9.52 9.28
CA LEU A 93 -17.64 -9.20 9.24
C LEU A 93 -18.47 -10.24 8.51
N THR A 94 -17.95 -10.85 7.44
CA THR A 94 -18.74 -11.73 6.57
C THR A 94 -18.60 -13.21 6.91
N GLU A 95 -17.44 -13.61 7.42
CA GLU A 95 -17.11 -15.01 7.73
C GLU A 95 -16.95 -15.26 9.23
N GLY A 96 -16.94 -14.21 10.05
CA GLY A 96 -16.68 -14.31 11.50
C GLY A 96 -15.24 -14.75 11.85
N LYS A 97 -14.33 -14.71 10.90
CA LYS A 97 -12.95 -15.16 11.07
C LYS A 97 -11.97 -14.43 10.17
N LEU A 98 -10.72 -14.39 10.62
CA LEU A 98 -9.57 -13.83 9.94
C LEU A 98 -8.53 -14.93 9.75
N THR A 99 -8.15 -15.24 8.53
CA THR A 99 -7.03 -16.16 8.28
C THR A 99 -5.74 -15.36 8.18
N VAL A 100 -4.83 -15.58 9.13
CA VAL A 100 -3.50 -14.96 9.18
C VAL A 100 -2.45 -15.99 8.77
N PHE A 101 -1.74 -15.71 7.68
CA PHE A 101 -0.65 -16.56 7.20
C PHE A 101 0.68 -16.09 7.83
N GLY A 102 1.25 -16.91 8.70
CA GLY A 102 2.41 -16.55 9.52
C GLY A 102 2.04 -15.59 10.65
N GLY A 103 2.07 -14.31 10.39
CA GLY A 103 1.67 -13.24 11.33
C GLY A 103 2.81 -12.34 11.77
N GLU A 104 4.03 -12.85 11.86
CA GLU A 104 5.20 -12.12 12.35
C GLU A 104 5.85 -11.17 11.33
N GLN A 105 5.48 -11.30 10.05
CA GLN A 105 6.03 -10.46 8.98
C GLN A 105 5.56 -9.00 9.10
N TRP A 106 6.50 -8.10 8.91
CA TRP A 106 6.26 -6.67 8.97
C TRP A 106 5.68 -6.10 7.67
N ARG A 107 4.81 -5.12 7.83
CA ARG A 107 4.25 -4.30 6.74
C ARG A 107 4.22 -2.83 7.14
N PRO A 108 4.88 -1.95 6.40
CA PRO A 108 4.64 -0.52 6.53
C PRO A 108 3.24 -0.22 5.99
N LEU A 109 2.36 0.33 6.82
CA LEU A 109 1.01 0.69 6.43
C LEU A 109 0.91 2.18 6.07
N LEU A 110 0.05 2.47 5.12
CA LEU A 110 -0.21 3.83 4.65
C LEU A 110 -1.69 3.98 4.26
N HIS A 111 -2.38 4.94 4.83
CA HIS A 111 -3.75 5.23 4.44
C HIS A 111 -3.80 5.90 3.06
N VAL A 112 -4.78 5.55 2.24
CA VAL A 112 -4.88 6.06 0.86
C VAL A 112 -5.03 7.58 0.81
N ASN A 113 -5.69 8.21 1.78
CA ASN A 113 -5.83 9.66 1.83
C ASN A 113 -4.52 10.37 2.21
N ASP A 114 -3.64 9.71 2.99
CA ASP A 114 -2.30 10.26 3.26
C ASP A 114 -1.42 10.29 2.00
N VAL A 115 -1.67 9.39 1.03
CA VAL A 115 -1.00 9.48 -0.28
C VAL A 115 -1.43 10.77 -1.00
N ALA A 116 -2.73 11.05 -1.04
CA ALA A 116 -3.26 12.27 -1.65
C ALA A 116 -2.72 13.53 -0.94
N ASN A 117 -2.71 13.52 0.40
CA ASN A 117 -2.17 14.62 1.20
C ASN A 117 -0.66 14.84 0.94
N ALA A 118 0.12 13.76 0.82
CA ALA A 118 1.55 13.85 0.48
C ALA A 118 1.75 14.48 -0.90
N ILE A 119 0.98 14.07 -1.90
CA ILE A 119 1.04 14.64 -3.25
C ILE A 119 0.74 16.15 -3.18
N MET A 120 -0.38 16.53 -2.56
CA MET A 120 -0.79 17.93 -2.45
C MET A 120 0.24 18.78 -1.69
N ASN A 121 0.79 18.25 -0.61
CA ASN A 121 1.80 18.94 0.20
C ASN A 121 3.11 19.20 -0.57
N THR A 122 3.51 18.25 -1.43
CA THR A 122 4.82 18.29 -2.09
C THR A 122 4.81 18.84 -3.51
N LEU A 123 3.62 19.04 -4.10
CA LEU A 123 3.48 19.37 -5.52
C LEU A 123 4.21 20.68 -5.91
N ASP A 124 4.10 21.70 -5.06
CA ASP A 124 4.69 23.02 -5.28
C ASP A 124 6.05 23.21 -4.57
N GLN A 125 6.54 22.19 -3.86
CA GLN A 125 7.84 22.26 -3.18
C GLN A 125 8.99 21.95 -4.15
N ASN A 126 10.14 22.57 -3.92
CA ASN A 126 11.33 22.33 -4.76
C ASN A 126 12.13 21.12 -4.27
N ILE A 127 11.50 19.95 -4.26
CA ILE A 127 12.11 18.67 -3.91
C ILE A 127 12.02 17.69 -5.07
N THR A 128 12.99 16.81 -5.21
CA THR A 128 13.02 15.73 -6.21
C THR A 128 13.67 14.48 -5.63
N GLY A 129 13.46 13.36 -6.29
CA GLY A 129 14.06 12.08 -5.93
C GLY A 129 13.10 11.12 -5.23
N VAL A 130 13.67 10.12 -4.58
CA VAL A 130 12.93 9.01 -3.98
C VAL A 130 12.67 9.26 -2.51
N PHE A 131 11.44 8.99 -2.07
CA PHE A 131 10.99 9.11 -0.69
C PHE A 131 10.15 7.91 -0.29
N ASN A 132 10.47 7.30 0.85
CA ASN A 132 9.54 6.35 1.47
C ASN A 132 8.35 7.11 2.06
N LEU A 133 7.15 6.53 1.88
CA LEU A 133 5.93 7.09 2.45
C LEU A 133 5.13 5.99 3.14
N HIS A 134 5.08 6.05 4.47
CA HIS A 134 4.27 5.18 5.33
C HIS A 134 3.85 5.92 6.59
N HIS A 135 2.83 5.42 7.27
CA HIS A 135 2.42 5.92 8.59
C HIS A 135 3.19 5.18 9.70
N LYS A 136 3.07 3.86 9.75
CA LYS A 136 3.69 3.02 10.78
C LYS A 136 3.92 1.59 10.28
N ASN A 137 4.95 0.94 10.82
CA ASN A 137 5.21 -0.48 10.57
C ASN A 137 4.42 -1.34 11.56
N PHE A 138 3.71 -2.36 11.06
CA PHE A 138 2.92 -3.32 11.85
C PHE A 138 3.28 -4.74 11.46
N LYS A 139 3.23 -5.67 12.41
CA LYS A 139 3.14 -7.09 12.10
C LYS A 139 1.73 -7.43 11.62
N ILE A 140 1.59 -8.45 10.80
CA ILE A 140 0.27 -8.87 10.32
C ILE A 140 -0.62 -9.32 11.48
N ILE A 141 -0.05 -9.95 12.52
CA ILE A 141 -0.81 -10.35 13.70
C ILE A 141 -1.34 -9.13 14.46
N ASP A 142 -0.57 -8.05 14.61
CA ASP A 142 -1.01 -6.82 15.29
C ASP A 142 -2.20 -6.17 14.55
N ILE A 143 -2.23 -6.28 13.22
CA ILE A 143 -3.36 -5.81 12.40
C ILE A 143 -4.61 -6.65 12.70
N ALA A 144 -4.46 -7.99 12.77
CA ALA A 144 -5.57 -8.89 13.08
C ALA A 144 -6.11 -8.64 14.49
N ASP A 145 -5.24 -8.45 15.48
CA ASP A 145 -5.64 -8.12 16.87
C ASP A 145 -6.41 -6.80 16.96
N ALA A 146 -5.95 -5.76 16.23
CA ALA A 146 -6.66 -4.49 16.16
C ALA A 146 -8.07 -4.64 15.54
N ILE A 147 -8.22 -5.51 14.54
CA ILE A 147 -9.50 -5.81 13.91
C ILE A 147 -10.43 -6.56 14.87
N VAL A 148 -9.94 -7.59 15.58
CA VAL A 148 -10.74 -8.35 16.57
C VAL A 148 -11.16 -7.46 17.73
N LYS A 149 -10.31 -6.52 18.16
CA LYS A 149 -10.71 -5.51 19.15
C LYS A 149 -11.93 -4.68 18.71
N LYS A 150 -12.05 -4.39 17.42
CA LYS A 150 -13.23 -3.70 16.84
C LYS A 150 -14.40 -4.65 16.60
N ILE A 151 -14.12 -5.91 16.23
CA ILE A 151 -15.11 -6.94 15.87
C ILE A 151 -14.91 -8.17 16.78
N PRO A 152 -15.35 -8.13 18.06
CA PRO A 152 -15.06 -9.19 19.04
C PRO A 152 -15.69 -10.55 18.73
N SER A 153 -16.65 -10.58 17.81
CA SER A 153 -17.27 -11.83 17.32
C SER A 153 -16.37 -12.60 16.35
N ALA A 154 -15.35 -11.97 15.77
CA ALA A 154 -14.44 -12.61 14.83
C ALA A 154 -13.30 -13.35 15.54
N LYS A 155 -12.84 -14.46 14.95
CA LYS A 155 -11.73 -15.28 15.49
C LYS A 155 -10.52 -15.20 14.56
N ILE A 156 -9.33 -15.13 15.14
CA ILE A 156 -8.07 -15.23 14.38
C ILE A 156 -7.73 -16.71 14.21
N GLU A 157 -7.57 -17.14 12.97
CA GLU A 157 -7.05 -18.46 12.59
C GLU A 157 -5.66 -18.26 11.99
N THR A 158 -4.61 -18.67 12.71
CA THR A 158 -3.25 -18.64 12.18
C THR A 158 -2.93 -19.93 11.43
N THR A 159 -2.29 -19.79 10.29
CA THR A 159 -1.82 -20.91 9.47
C THR A 159 -0.35 -20.71 9.15
N PRO A 160 0.42 -21.80 8.91
CA PRO A 160 1.79 -21.67 8.46
C PRO A 160 1.86 -20.78 7.21
N MET A 161 2.91 -19.93 7.14
CA MET A 161 3.10 -19.05 6.01
C MET A 161 3.25 -19.87 4.73
N LYS A 162 2.33 -19.69 3.78
CA LYS A 162 2.51 -20.19 2.43
C LYS A 162 3.41 -19.21 1.66
N PHE A 163 4.25 -19.73 0.80
CA PHE A 163 5.30 -19.06 0.04
C PHE A 163 4.86 -17.84 -0.81
N GLN A 164 3.58 -17.51 -0.85
CA GLN A 164 3.04 -16.50 -1.77
C GLN A 164 3.32 -15.03 -1.37
N ASP A 165 3.69 -14.75 -0.12
CA ASP A 165 4.05 -13.39 0.31
C ASP A 165 5.25 -13.42 1.27
N SER A 166 6.44 -13.59 0.70
CA SER A 166 7.71 -13.62 1.43
C SER A 166 8.22 -12.23 1.83
N ARG A 167 7.50 -11.16 1.49
CA ARG A 167 7.90 -9.80 1.87
C ARG A 167 7.92 -9.64 3.38
N ASN A 168 9.00 -9.12 3.90
CA ASN A 168 9.17 -8.82 5.31
C ASN A 168 10.13 -7.64 5.45
N TYR A 169 9.61 -6.45 5.75
CA TYR A 169 10.43 -5.26 5.86
C TYR A 169 9.74 -4.16 6.65
N GLN A 170 10.55 -3.33 7.28
CA GLN A 170 10.14 -2.08 7.91
C GLN A 170 10.80 -0.92 7.20
N VAL A 171 10.14 0.22 7.10
CA VAL A 171 10.70 1.40 6.43
C VAL A 171 10.65 2.63 7.33
N SER A 172 11.55 3.58 7.06
CA SER A 172 11.56 4.92 7.62
C SER A 172 11.11 5.93 6.55
N SER A 173 10.24 6.87 6.91
CA SER A 173 9.87 8.05 6.09
C SER A 173 10.50 9.34 6.62
N GLU A 174 11.58 9.22 7.38
CA GLU A 174 12.26 10.35 8.02
C GLU A 174 12.81 11.35 6.99
N LYS A 175 13.26 10.89 5.84
CA LYS A 175 13.73 11.74 4.74
C LYS A 175 12.62 12.67 4.27
N LEU A 176 11.43 12.14 4.00
CA LEU A 176 10.29 12.93 3.55
C LEU A 176 9.92 14.01 4.59
N PHE A 177 9.89 13.64 5.87
CA PHE A 177 9.63 14.60 6.94
C PHE A 177 10.67 15.72 7.00
N LYS A 178 11.95 15.38 6.92
CA LYS A 178 13.06 16.36 6.99
C LYS A 178 13.07 17.32 5.80
N GLU A 179 12.77 16.84 4.60
CA GLU A 179 12.89 17.63 3.39
C GLU A 179 11.63 18.48 3.08
N CYS A 180 10.45 18.03 3.48
CA CYS A 180 9.21 18.74 3.17
C CYS A 180 8.20 18.89 4.32
N GLY A 181 8.54 18.43 5.54
CA GLY A 181 7.68 18.55 6.71
C GLY A 181 6.46 17.62 6.70
N PHE A 182 6.31 16.74 5.70
CA PHE A 182 5.15 15.87 5.60
C PHE A 182 5.30 14.60 6.45
N LYS A 183 4.24 14.26 7.18
CA LYS A 183 4.09 13.01 7.91
C LYS A 183 2.69 12.45 7.69
N ALA A 184 2.60 11.15 7.40
CA ALA A 184 1.32 10.45 7.34
C ALA A 184 0.73 10.32 8.76
N GLU A 185 -0.56 10.64 8.92
CA GLU A 185 -1.19 10.78 10.24
C GLU A 185 -2.40 9.86 10.43
N ILE A 186 -2.98 9.33 9.35
CA ILE A 186 -4.20 8.52 9.44
C ILE A 186 -3.85 7.12 9.95
N ASP A 187 -4.35 6.80 11.13
CA ASP A 187 -4.02 5.57 11.84
C ASP A 187 -4.78 4.34 11.34
N LEU A 188 -4.32 3.17 11.76
CA LEU A 188 -4.93 1.88 11.43
C LEU A 188 -6.40 1.78 11.90
N THR A 189 -6.73 2.37 13.06
CA THR A 189 -8.08 2.32 13.64
C THR A 189 -9.07 3.06 12.74
N THR A 190 -8.68 4.20 12.20
CA THR A 190 -9.48 4.98 11.25
C THR A 190 -9.81 4.13 10.01
N GLY A 191 -8.83 3.52 9.36
CA GLY A 191 -9.09 2.70 8.18
C GLY A 191 -9.89 1.43 8.48
N ILE A 192 -9.68 0.79 9.66
CA ILE A 192 -10.54 -0.32 10.11
C ILE A 192 -12.01 0.14 10.23
N ASN A 193 -12.26 1.31 10.83
CA ASN A 193 -13.62 1.85 10.97
C ASN A 193 -14.26 2.18 9.62
N GLU A 194 -13.52 2.76 8.69
CA GLU A 194 -14.02 3.05 7.34
C GLU A 194 -14.50 1.79 6.61
N VAL A 195 -13.68 0.73 6.63
CA VAL A 195 -14.03 -0.55 5.98
C VAL A 195 -15.18 -1.23 6.74
N TYR A 196 -15.15 -1.18 8.07
CA TYR A 196 -16.24 -1.69 8.91
C TYR A 196 -17.58 -1.03 8.54
N ASP A 197 -17.64 0.30 8.51
CA ASP A 197 -18.86 1.04 8.21
C ASP A 197 -19.35 0.79 6.79
N LEU A 198 -18.43 0.64 5.83
CA LEU A 198 -18.77 0.30 4.45
C LEU A 198 -19.48 -1.05 4.32
N VAL A 199 -18.98 -2.06 5.04
CA VAL A 199 -19.46 -3.45 4.96
C VAL A 199 -20.66 -3.66 5.88
N ALA A 200 -20.57 -3.26 7.15
CA ALA A 200 -21.62 -3.47 8.17
C ALA A 200 -22.92 -2.73 7.82
N ASN A 201 -22.81 -1.51 7.28
CA ASN A 201 -23.96 -0.71 6.84
C ASN A 201 -24.46 -1.10 5.43
N LYS A 202 -23.98 -2.21 4.87
CA LYS A 202 -24.38 -2.73 3.55
C LYS A 202 -24.28 -1.70 2.41
N ARG A 203 -23.33 -0.78 2.51
CA ARG A 203 -23.07 0.21 1.45
C ARG A 203 -22.48 -0.45 0.19
N ILE A 204 -22.00 -1.68 0.32
CA ILE A 204 -21.62 -2.59 -0.76
C ILE A 204 -22.61 -3.77 -0.77
N LYS A 205 -23.30 -4.00 -1.91
CA LYS A 205 -24.28 -5.08 -2.05
C LYS A 205 -23.65 -6.49 -2.05
N ASN A 206 -22.49 -6.62 -2.66
CA ASN A 206 -21.76 -7.91 -2.77
C ASN A 206 -20.27 -7.67 -2.62
N VAL A 207 -19.71 -7.93 -1.44
CA VAL A 207 -18.28 -7.75 -1.13
C VAL A 207 -17.36 -8.70 -1.93
N ASN A 208 -17.92 -9.81 -2.44
CA ASN A 208 -17.18 -10.79 -3.24
C ASN A 208 -17.21 -10.49 -4.75
N HIS A 209 -17.78 -9.35 -5.15
CA HIS A 209 -17.81 -8.98 -6.56
C HIS A 209 -16.37 -8.74 -7.08
N LYS A 210 -16.06 -9.27 -8.25
CA LYS A 210 -14.73 -9.25 -8.87
C LYS A 210 -14.11 -7.85 -8.94
N ARG A 211 -14.94 -6.81 -9.11
CA ARG A 211 -14.47 -5.41 -9.15
C ARG A 211 -13.68 -4.96 -7.92
N TYR A 212 -13.83 -5.62 -6.77
CA TYR A 212 -13.15 -5.26 -5.52
C TYR A 212 -11.80 -5.98 -5.32
N SER A 213 -11.45 -6.91 -6.22
CA SER A 213 -10.15 -7.56 -6.28
C SER A 213 -9.40 -7.14 -7.55
N ASN A 214 -8.15 -6.73 -7.41
CA ASN A 214 -7.38 -6.25 -8.57
C ASN A 214 -7.13 -7.39 -9.58
N GLN A 215 -6.76 -8.56 -9.11
CA GLN A 215 -6.52 -9.72 -9.95
C GLN A 215 -7.79 -10.12 -10.72
N ASN A 216 -8.89 -10.34 -10.01
CA ASN A 216 -10.16 -10.77 -10.62
C ASN A 216 -10.72 -9.72 -11.59
N PHE A 217 -10.51 -8.44 -11.28
CA PHE A 217 -10.91 -7.35 -12.17
C PHE A 217 -10.13 -7.37 -13.49
N LEU A 218 -8.81 -7.53 -13.42
CA LEU A 218 -7.96 -7.58 -14.62
C LEU A 218 -8.29 -8.80 -15.50
N GLU A 219 -8.50 -9.97 -14.88
CA GLU A 219 -8.89 -11.20 -15.57
C GLU A 219 -10.24 -11.05 -16.31
N GLU A 220 -11.23 -10.40 -15.68
CA GLU A 220 -12.55 -10.18 -16.26
C GLU A 220 -12.49 -9.30 -17.51
N TYR A 221 -11.62 -8.30 -17.53
CA TYR A 221 -11.46 -7.37 -18.66
C TYR A 221 -10.38 -7.80 -19.65
N GLY A 222 -9.81 -9.03 -19.54
CA GLY A 222 -8.81 -9.57 -20.45
C GLY A 222 -7.50 -8.78 -20.47
N ILE A 223 -7.21 -8.02 -19.43
CA ILE A 223 -5.98 -7.25 -19.28
C ILE A 223 -4.92 -8.17 -18.68
N LYS A 224 -4.05 -8.71 -19.54
CA LYS A 224 -2.90 -9.55 -19.14
C LYS A 224 -1.66 -8.72 -18.81
#